data_c0f795799828ec310f0d8896d2518eb7
#
_entry.id   c0f795799828ec310f0d8896d2518eb7
#
_cell.length_a   1.000
_cell.length_b   1.000
_cell.length_c   1.000
_cell.angle_alpha   90.00
_cell.angle_beta   90.00
_cell.angle_gamma   90.00
#
_symmetry.space_group_name_H-M   'P 1'
#
loop_
_entity.id
_entity.type
_entity.pdbx_description
1 polymer ?
#
loop_
_entity_poly.entity_id
_entity_poly.type
_entity_poly.pdbx_seq_one_letter_code
_entity_poly.pdbx_strand_id
1 'polypeptide(L)'
;MSASASNGSPVAEKQNISASKEAGPLGDGNSLGAAKGAATTTGPGGGAQENSQSASTSVSNERLGAKAAPANVVSNSPQNNATAAEASDDSKSSKWFLFRPNPWAEPVNGSELFNEISVELSRRAVFPSGGADAATLWAVHTHALSAAFISPRLALTSPAKRCGKTTVLNMLRPLTYLALPAANISPAGVFRAIEKWHPTLLIDEADTFFKENEQLRGILNSGHSKVGYVVRCEGKNYEPHAFSTYAAVAIALIGTLPSTLDDRAIVLRMRRADRGTLIDRWSRAAENHFQIFAQKIVRWVDDHRSALEEADPDIPKLLDDRAADNWRCLLAIAGLAGGDWPRRAREAALTLSMHRAREDQDHSTMLLSDLRAIFKEVSNCDRMTSKDICARLARLEHRPWPEWRNSRPITPPQLAVLLSAFRIGPQTIRIGNDTAKGYLVASFRDAFASYLSKGE
;
A
#
# COMPACT_ATOMS: atom_id res chain seq x y z
N MET A 1 -67.19 13.71 18.89
CA MET A 1 -67.95 12.75 18.06
C MET A 1 -66.93 11.73 17.62
N SER A 2 -66.79 10.71 18.36
CA SER A 2 -67.33 9.33 18.18
C SER A 2 -66.49 8.59 17.20
N ALA A 3 -65.64 7.71 17.71
CA ALA A 3 -65.81 6.28 18.03
C ALA A 3 -65.45 5.45 16.78
N SER A 4 -64.78 4.34 16.74
CA SER A 4 -64.46 3.21 17.60
C SER A 4 -63.68 2.25 16.69
N ALA A 5 -62.59 1.67 17.17
CA ALA A 5 -62.40 0.34 17.72
C ALA A 5 -62.75 -0.87 16.79
N SER A 6 -61.79 -1.76 16.59
CA SER A 6 -61.72 -3.15 17.07
C SER A 6 -60.67 -3.95 16.27
N ASN A 7 -59.67 -4.50 16.90
CA ASN A 7 -59.52 -5.87 17.41
C ASN A 7 -59.47 -7.01 16.39
N GLY A 8 -58.37 -7.78 16.47
CA GLY A 8 -58.31 -9.15 15.94
C GLY A 8 -56.91 -9.71 15.77
N SER A 9 -56.25 -10.11 16.84
CA SER A 9 -55.45 -11.34 16.87
C SER A 9 -56.37 -12.49 17.31
N PRO A 10 -56.12 -13.79 17.06
CA PRO A 10 -54.90 -14.53 17.46
C PRO A 10 -54.57 -15.79 16.64
N VAL A 11 -53.60 -16.48 17.12
CA VAL A 11 -53.40 -17.91 17.33
C VAL A 11 -52.26 -18.58 16.59
N ALA A 12 -51.40 -19.08 17.40
CA ALA A 12 -50.29 -20.00 17.16
C ALA A 12 -50.75 -21.40 16.76
N GLU A 13 -49.94 -22.14 16.02
CA GLU A 13 -49.91 -23.59 16.13
C GLU A 13 -48.52 -24.16 15.97
N LYS A 14 -48.12 -24.90 17.01
CA LYS A 14 -46.93 -25.75 17.11
C LYS A 14 -47.29 -27.15 16.59
N GLN A 15 -46.35 -27.84 15.93
CA GLN A 15 -46.11 -29.28 15.97
C GLN A 15 -44.77 -29.52 15.28
N ASN A 16 -43.74 -29.96 15.85
CA ASN A 16 -43.25 -31.04 16.70
C ASN A 16 -43.24 -32.41 16.03
N ILE A 17 -42.12 -33.15 16.26
CA ILE A 17 -41.83 -34.59 16.12
C ILE A 17 -41.20 -34.97 14.75
N SER A 18 -40.10 -35.72 14.59
CA SER A 18 -39.33 -36.58 15.54
C SER A 18 -38.01 -37.02 14.88
N ALA A 19 -37.10 -37.46 15.70
CA ALA A 19 -35.80 -38.06 15.45
C ALA A 19 -35.85 -39.52 14.97
N SER A 20 -34.79 -39.99 14.33
CA SER A 20 -34.17 -41.32 14.37
C SER A 20 -32.81 -41.25 13.70
N LYS A 21 -31.69 -41.42 14.32
CA LYS A 21 -30.89 -42.54 14.85
C LYS A 21 -30.79 -43.74 13.89
N GLU A 22 -29.53 -44.00 13.48
CA GLU A 22 -28.73 -45.24 13.52
C GLU A 22 -27.48 -45.05 12.66
N ALA A 23 -26.26 -45.06 13.10
CA ALA A 23 -25.37 -46.08 13.67
C ALA A 23 -24.66 -46.94 12.59
N GLY A 24 -23.35 -46.83 12.54
CA GLY A 24 -22.20 -47.34 11.81
C GLY A 24 -22.21 -48.87 11.54
N PRO A 25 -21.10 -49.57 11.23
CA PRO A 25 -19.75 -49.40 11.78
C PRO A 25 -18.55 -49.57 10.81
N LEU A 26 -17.37 -49.18 11.25
CA LEU A 26 -16.03 -49.80 11.23
C LEU A 26 -15.62 -50.79 10.13
N GLY A 27 -14.45 -50.55 9.55
CA GLY A 27 -13.65 -51.53 8.82
C GLY A 27 -12.19 -51.08 8.69
N ASP A 28 -11.36 -51.69 9.52
CA ASP A 28 -9.90 -51.63 9.57
C ASP A 28 -9.21 -52.15 8.31
N GLY A 29 -7.94 -51.75 8.11
CA GLY A 29 -7.05 -52.49 7.23
C GLY A 29 -5.81 -51.75 6.77
N ASN A 30 -4.88 -51.56 7.60
CA ASN A 30 -3.46 -51.89 7.69
C ASN A 30 -2.79 -52.49 6.44
N SER A 31 -1.63 -51.92 6.01
CA SER A 31 -0.27 -52.51 5.98
C SER A 31 0.58 -51.75 4.97
N LEU A 32 1.65 -51.10 5.41
CA LEU A 32 3.06 -51.51 5.39
C LEU A 32 3.61 -51.97 4.00
N GLY A 33 4.61 -51.25 3.53
CA GLY A 33 5.51 -51.71 2.48
C GLY A 33 6.66 -50.74 2.22
N ALA A 34 7.72 -50.89 2.98
CA ALA A 34 9.04 -50.27 2.77
C ALA A 34 9.86 -51.16 1.81
N ALA A 35 10.73 -50.54 1.00
CA ALA A 35 12.04 -51.02 0.54
C ALA A 35 12.64 -49.98 -0.42
N LYS A 36 13.74 -49.30 -0.15
CA LYS A 36 15.17 -49.70 -0.16
C LYS A 36 15.68 -50.21 -1.52
N GLY A 37 16.73 -49.54 -1.97
CA GLY A 37 17.72 -50.00 -2.95
C GLY A 37 18.21 -48.77 -3.74
N ALA A 38 19.28 -48.11 -3.50
CA ALA A 38 20.74 -48.39 -3.40
C ALA A 38 21.42 -48.67 -4.74
N ALA A 39 22.35 -47.76 -5.04
CA ALA A 39 23.69 -47.96 -5.61
C ALA A 39 23.76 -48.30 -7.12
N THR A 40 24.63 -47.83 -7.90
CA THR A 40 26.05 -47.52 -7.95
C THR A 40 26.51 -47.27 -9.38
N THR A 41 27.49 -46.39 -9.50
CA THR A 41 28.72 -46.45 -10.29
C THR A 41 28.62 -46.33 -11.82
N THR A 42 29.36 -45.52 -12.51
CA THR A 42 30.79 -45.42 -12.73
C THR A 42 31.09 -44.26 -13.69
N GLY A 43 32.14 -43.49 -13.47
CA GLY A 43 32.83 -42.70 -14.49
C GLY A 43 33.75 -43.65 -15.33
N PRO A 44 34.75 -43.23 -16.10
CA PRO A 44 35.59 -42.04 -15.98
C PRO A 44 36.13 -41.48 -17.34
N GLY A 45 37.02 -40.51 -17.23
CA GLY A 45 38.06 -40.17 -18.19
C GLY A 45 37.83 -38.85 -18.91
N GLY A 46 38.74 -37.90 -19.03
CA GLY A 46 40.15 -37.87 -18.86
C GLY A 46 40.70 -36.81 -19.78
N GLY A 47 41.78 -36.12 -19.39
CA GLY A 47 42.64 -35.33 -20.27
C GLY A 47 42.63 -33.81 -19.91
N ALA A 48 43.41 -33.29 -19.14
CA ALA A 48 44.80 -32.85 -18.96
C ALA A 48 45.48 -32.23 -20.19
N GLN A 49 45.94 -31.00 -20.00
CA GLN A 49 47.28 -30.44 -20.31
C GLN A 49 47.14 -28.91 -20.29
N GLU A 50 47.72 -28.17 -19.32
CA GLU A 50 49.11 -27.69 -19.22
C GLU A 50 49.64 -26.95 -20.45
N ASN A 51 49.95 -25.69 -20.24
CA ASN A 51 51.29 -25.08 -20.34
C ASN A 51 51.13 -23.54 -20.18
N SER A 52 51.67 -22.90 -19.22
CA SER A 52 53.07 -22.57 -18.87
C SER A 52 53.61 -21.32 -19.56
N GLN A 53 54.17 -20.47 -18.66
CA GLN A 53 55.36 -19.60 -18.80
C GLN A 53 55.15 -18.23 -19.46
N SER A 54 55.52 -17.18 -18.90
CA SER A 54 56.63 -16.67 -18.06
C SER A 54 57.15 -15.38 -18.70
N ALA A 55 57.59 -14.49 -17.88
CA ALA A 55 58.76 -13.59 -17.91
C ALA A 55 58.35 -12.13 -17.59
N SER A 56 58.57 -11.56 -16.40
CA SER A 56 59.83 -11.08 -15.83
C SER A 56 60.59 -10.04 -16.64
N THR A 57 60.77 -8.88 -16.06
CA THR A 57 61.98 -8.00 -15.95
C THR A 57 61.53 -6.70 -15.24
N SER A 58 61.84 -6.33 -14.06
CA SER A 58 63.05 -5.96 -13.31
C SER A 58 63.75 -4.69 -13.76
N VAL A 59 64.22 -3.93 -12.70
CA VAL A 59 65.36 -2.96 -12.64
C VAL A 59 64.94 -1.50 -12.86
N SER A 60 65.31 -0.49 -12.11
CA SER A 60 66.18 -0.25 -10.95
C SER A 60 65.97 1.17 -10.39
N ASN A 61 66.16 1.32 -9.09
CA ASN A 61 66.93 2.27 -8.33
C ASN A 61 67.38 3.60 -8.92
N GLU A 62 67.18 4.70 -8.13
CA GLU A 62 68.24 5.49 -7.51
C GLU A 62 67.60 6.60 -6.66
N ARG A 63 67.77 6.65 -5.42
CA ARG A 63 68.61 7.27 -4.40
C ARG A 63 68.96 8.74 -4.59
N LEU A 64 68.78 9.44 -3.46
CA LEU A 64 69.55 10.47 -2.75
C LEU A 64 68.72 11.75 -2.51
N GLY A 65 68.57 12.12 -1.26
CA GLY A 65 69.37 12.98 -0.45
C GLY A 65 68.67 13.41 0.84
N ALA A 66 69.23 12.99 1.92
CA ALA A 66 68.91 13.41 3.26
C ALA A 66 69.48 14.81 3.58
N LYS A 67 68.77 15.59 4.42
CA LYS A 67 69.44 16.53 5.36
C LYS A 67 68.65 16.62 6.64
N ALA A 68 69.35 16.40 7.73
CA ALA A 68 68.93 16.31 9.11
C ALA A 68 68.87 17.69 9.79
N ALA A 69 68.00 17.81 10.72
CA ALA A 69 67.84 18.43 12.04
C ALA A 69 68.67 19.68 12.45
N PRO A 70 68.25 20.50 13.44
CA PRO A 70 68.26 20.01 14.81
C PRO A 70 67.06 20.45 15.70
N ALA A 71 67.00 19.75 16.80
CA ALA A 71 66.11 19.85 17.93
C ALA A 71 66.24 21.16 18.70
N ASN A 72 65.11 21.61 19.30
CA ASN A 72 65.15 22.25 20.59
C ASN A 72 63.93 21.86 21.42
N VAL A 73 64.25 21.31 22.56
CA VAL A 73 63.36 20.90 23.66
C VAL A 73 63.06 22.17 24.48
N VAL A 74 61.74 22.43 24.68
CA VAL A 74 61.29 23.08 25.94
C VAL A 74 59.93 22.53 26.31
N SER A 75 59.92 21.88 27.47
CA SER A 75 58.77 21.42 28.22
C SER A 75 57.88 22.58 28.65
N ASN A 76 56.56 22.44 28.49
CA ASN A 76 55.61 22.91 29.51
C ASN A 76 54.20 22.35 29.15
N SER A 77 53.73 21.46 30.01
CA SER A 77 52.30 21.20 30.11
C SER A 77 51.58 22.37 30.76
N PRO A 78 50.38 22.71 30.31
CA PRO A 78 49.24 22.64 31.22
C PRO A 78 47.97 22.04 30.61
N GLN A 79 47.41 21.17 31.41
CA GLN A 79 46.00 20.99 31.75
C GLN A 79 44.90 21.28 30.68
N ASN A 80 44.20 20.22 30.38
CA ASN A 80 42.74 20.12 30.15
C ASN A 80 41.97 21.43 30.01
N ASN A 81 41.50 21.67 28.81
CA ASN A 81 40.17 22.20 28.51
C ASN A 81 39.89 21.92 27.03
N ALA A 82 39.53 20.66 26.68
CA ALA A 82 38.85 20.37 25.44
C ALA A 82 37.36 20.63 25.68
N THR A 83 37.00 21.86 25.42
CA THR A 83 35.64 22.33 25.36
C THR A 83 34.89 21.58 24.24
N ALA A 84 33.78 20.97 24.63
CA ALA A 84 32.67 20.55 23.82
C ALA A 84 32.15 21.72 22.96
N ALA A 85 32.65 21.88 21.74
CA ALA A 85 32.20 22.93 20.83
C ALA A 85 32.43 22.63 19.34
N GLU A 86 32.30 21.38 18.88
CA GLU A 86 32.27 21.09 17.44
C GLU A 86 31.23 20.01 17.02
N ALA A 87 30.25 19.75 17.90
CA ALA A 87 29.13 18.84 17.54
C ALA A 87 27.80 19.57 17.39
N SER A 88 27.77 20.90 17.17
CA SER A 88 26.55 21.70 17.32
C SER A 88 25.98 22.36 16.04
N ASP A 89 26.60 22.25 14.87
CA ASP A 89 26.09 23.01 13.71
C ASP A 89 25.38 22.21 12.65
N ASP A 90 25.62 20.93 12.55
CA ASP A 90 24.91 20.06 11.57
C ASP A 90 23.53 19.57 12.07
N SER A 91 23.26 19.74 13.37
CA SER A 91 21.98 19.36 13.99
C SER A 91 20.90 20.44 13.90
N LYS A 92 21.25 21.69 13.60
CA LYS A 92 20.29 22.80 13.56
C LYS A 92 19.65 23.03 12.21
N SER A 93 20.30 22.65 11.10
CA SER A 93 19.80 22.95 9.76
C SER A 93 18.79 21.93 9.22
N SER A 94 18.71 20.73 9.79
CA SER A 94 17.84 19.66 9.27
C SER A 94 16.60 19.33 10.12
N LYS A 95 16.38 20.02 11.24
CA LYS A 95 15.28 19.69 12.18
C LYS A 95 14.03 20.55 12.04
N TRP A 96 14.06 21.64 11.31
CA TRP A 96 12.94 22.58 11.21
C TRP A 96 11.70 22.01 10.48
N PHE A 97 11.85 20.97 9.65
CA PHE A 97 10.77 20.38 8.88
C PHE A 97 10.14 19.13 9.54
N LEU A 98 10.82 18.53 10.53
CA LEU A 98 10.31 17.39 11.28
C LEU A 98 9.68 17.88 12.60
N PHE A 99 8.40 18.22 12.54
CA PHE A 99 7.67 18.64 13.74
C PHE A 99 7.37 17.44 14.63
N ARG A 100 7.88 17.47 15.87
CA ARG A 100 7.55 16.50 16.91
C ARG A 100 6.73 17.20 17.99
N PRO A 101 5.44 16.98 18.08
CA PRO A 101 4.62 17.60 19.11
C PRO A 101 4.98 17.07 20.50
N ASN A 102 4.98 17.95 21.50
CA ASN A 102 5.03 17.53 22.89
C ASN A 102 3.66 16.92 23.26
N PRO A 103 3.61 15.90 24.14
CA PRO A 103 2.36 15.36 24.62
C PRO A 103 1.50 16.44 25.30
N TRP A 104 0.18 16.36 25.11
CA TRP A 104 -0.75 17.18 25.87
C TRP A 104 -0.64 16.86 27.36
N ALA A 105 -0.79 17.86 28.24
CA ALA A 105 -0.54 17.69 29.67
C ALA A 105 -1.56 16.78 30.36
N GLU A 106 -2.82 16.81 29.93
CA GLU A 106 -3.92 16.11 30.56
C GLU A 106 -4.31 14.84 29.80
N PRO A 107 -4.93 13.82 30.45
CA PRO A 107 -5.51 12.67 29.75
C PRO A 107 -6.52 13.11 28.70
N VAL A 108 -6.57 12.39 27.59
CA VAL A 108 -7.38 12.74 26.43
C VAL A 108 -8.44 11.68 26.17
N ASN A 109 -9.70 12.12 26.00
CA ASN A 109 -10.78 11.27 25.52
C ASN A 109 -10.59 11.01 24.01
N GLY A 110 -10.30 9.76 23.64
CA GLY A 110 -10.03 9.38 22.25
C GLY A 110 -11.25 9.59 21.35
N SER A 111 -12.45 9.23 21.82
CA SER A 111 -13.68 9.37 21.02
C SER A 111 -13.97 10.85 20.68
N GLU A 112 -13.84 11.75 21.63
CA GLU A 112 -14.05 13.18 21.42
C GLU A 112 -13.00 13.77 20.49
N LEU A 113 -11.70 13.50 20.76
CA LEU A 113 -10.61 13.98 19.93
C LEU A 113 -10.75 13.55 18.46
N PHE A 114 -11.05 12.27 18.24
CA PHE A 114 -11.17 11.77 16.87
C PHE A 114 -12.40 12.34 16.16
N ASN A 115 -13.51 12.61 16.89
CA ASN A 115 -14.66 13.32 16.35
C ASN A 115 -14.29 14.72 15.89
N GLU A 116 -13.58 15.49 16.73
CA GLU A 116 -13.13 16.84 16.40
C GLU A 116 -12.25 16.80 15.12
N ILE A 117 -11.28 15.89 15.04
CA ILE A 117 -10.39 15.77 13.88
C ILE A 117 -11.17 15.41 12.62
N SER A 118 -12.05 14.40 12.67
CA SER A 118 -12.86 13.97 11.52
C SER A 118 -13.76 15.10 10.99
N VAL A 119 -14.37 15.87 11.88
CA VAL A 119 -15.18 17.06 11.53
C VAL A 119 -14.30 18.12 10.86
N GLU A 120 -13.16 18.47 11.47
CA GLU A 120 -12.25 19.48 10.93
C GLU A 120 -11.64 19.12 9.57
N LEU A 121 -11.36 17.83 9.32
CA LEU A 121 -10.99 17.32 8.00
C LEU A 121 -12.14 17.52 6.99
N SER A 122 -13.35 17.12 7.36
CA SER A 122 -14.55 17.18 6.50
C SER A 122 -14.95 18.61 6.14
N ARG A 123 -14.67 19.59 6.99
CA ARG A 123 -14.92 21.02 6.71
C ARG A 123 -14.02 21.57 5.58
N ARG A 124 -12.86 20.94 5.30
CA ARG A 124 -11.83 21.48 4.40
C ARG A 124 -11.62 20.66 3.13
N ALA A 125 -12.20 19.46 3.06
CA ALA A 125 -12.13 18.62 1.86
C ALA A 125 -13.35 17.73 1.75
N VAL A 126 -13.72 17.36 0.51
CA VAL A 126 -14.81 16.43 0.25
C VAL A 126 -14.24 15.02 0.23
N PHE A 127 -14.48 14.27 1.30
CA PHE A 127 -14.08 12.88 1.43
C PHE A 127 -15.15 11.93 0.87
N PRO A 128 -14.78 10.73 0.43
CA PRO A 128 -15.72 9.64 0.25
C PRO A 128 -16.34 9.24 1.61
N SER A 129 -17.47 8.53 1.58
CA SER A 129 -18.12 8.03 2.82
C SER A 129 -17.12 7.22 3.66
N GLY A 130 -16.99 7.54 4.95
CA GLY A 130 -16.00 6.97 5.87
C GLY A 130 -14.56 7.46 5.67
N GLY A 131 -14.31 8.30 4.65
CA GLY A 131 -12.94 8.72 4.29
C GLY A 131 -12.29 9.64 5.32
N ALA A 132 -13.02 10.58 5.91
CA ALA A 132 -12.50 11.45 6.97
C ALA A 132 -12.16 10.65 8.24
N ASP A 133 -12.98 9.65 8.57
CA ASP A 133 -12.74 8.75 9.70
C ASP A 133 -11.49 7.90 9.47
N ALA A 134 -11.36 7.33 8.26
CA ALA A 134 -10.17 6.58 7.86
C ALA A 134 -8.89 7.45 7.92
N ALA A 135 -8.96 8.70 7.45
CA ALA A 135 -7.84 9.64 7.50
C ALA A 135 -7.47 10.02 8.95
N THR A 136 -8.48 10.18 9.84
CA THR A 136 -8.27 10.43 11.26
C THR A 136 -7.57 9.25 11.93
N LEU A 137 -8.09 8.04 11.77
CA LEU A 137 -7.50 6.83 12.35
C LEU A 137 -6.09 6.58 11.81
N TRP A 138 -5.87 6.84 10.51
CA TRP A 138 -4.57 6.71 9.90
C TRP A 138 -3.58 7.75 10.45
N ALA A 139 -4.00 8.98 10.68
CA ALA A 139 -3.14 9.99 11.32
C ALA A 139 -2.71 9.56 12.73
N VAL A 140 -3.64 9.03 13.53
CA VAL A 140 -3.33 8.46 14.86
C VAL A 140 -2.38 7.27 14.76
N HIS A 141 -2.59 6.37 13.77
CA HIS A 141 -1.72 5.23 13.51
C HIS A 141 -0.25 5.65 13.30
N THR A 142 0.02 6.81 12.69
CA THR A 142 1.41 7.26 12.48
C THR A 142 2.17 7.48 13.78
N HIS A 143 1.49 7.84 14.88
CA HIS A 143 2.08 7.98 16.22
C HIS A 143 2.20 6.63 16.96
N ALA A 144 1.40 5.65 16.56
CA ALA A 144 1.39 4.29 17.10
C ALA A 144 2.08 3.27 16.19
N LEU A 145 2.93 3.71 15.24
CA LEU A 145 3.52 2.86 14.21
C LEU A 145 4.33 1.69 14.79
N SER A 146 4.99 1.88 15.94
CA SER A 146 5.77 0.85 16.61
C SER A 146 4.92 -0.33 17.12
N ALA A 147 3.65 -0.09 17.48
CA ALA A 147 2.71 -1.10 17.92
C ALA A 147 2.11 -1.91 16.77
N ALA A 148 2.24 -1.46 15.53
CA ALA A 148 1.66 -2.12 14.37
C ALA A 148 2.69 -2.98 13.62
N PHE A 149 2.27 -4.15 13.12
CA PHE A 149 3.07 -4.99 12.23
C PHE A 149 2.92 -4.57 10.77
N ILE A 150 1.73 -4.11 10.39
CA ILE A 150 1.39 -3.60 9.06
C ILE A 150 1.10 -2.10 9.16
N SER A 151 1.66 -1.33 8.24
CA SER A 151 1.35 0.09 8.06
C SER A 151 0.67 0.31 6.71
N PRO A 152 -0.66 0.46 6.69
CA PRO A 152 -1.38 0.69 5.44
C PRO A 152 -0.96 2.02 4.82
N ARG A 153 -0.81 2.05 3.50
CA ARG A 153 -0.64 3.30 2.76
C ARG A 153 -1.97 4.06 2.78
N LEU A 154 -1.93 5.37 2.95
CA LEU A 154 -3.10 6.21 2.73
C LEU A 154 -3.01 6.80 1.33
N ALA A 155 -3.89 6.38 0.42
CA ALA A 155 -3.86 6.85 -0.94
C ALA A 155 -4.98 7.87 -1.21
N LEU A 156 -4.61 9.06 -1.63
CA LEU A 156 -5.52 10.13 -2.05
C LEU A 156 -5.55 10.15 -3.58
N THR A 157 -6.54 9.52 -4.18
CA THR A 157 -6.67 9.45 -5.64
C THR A 157 -7.77 10.38 -6.15
N SER A 158 -7.70 10.80 -7.39
CA SER A 158 -8.79 11.55 -8.03
C SER A 158 -8.70 11.46 -9.55
N PRO A 159 -9.83 11.58 -10.28
CA PRO A 159 -9.82 11.57 -11.74
C PRO A 159 -9.20 12.83 -12.36
N ALA A 160 -9.09 13.93 -11.60
CA ALA A 160 -8.65 15.23 -12.12
C ALA A 160 -7.93 16.06 -11.06
N LYS A 161 -7.31 17.16 -11.49
CA LYS A 161 -6.76 18.19 -10.62
C LYS A 161 -7.85 18.92 -9.82
N ARG A 162 -7.45 19.56 -8.70
CA ARG A 162 -8.33 20.41 -7.85
C ARG A 162 -9.44 19.63 -7.13
N CYS A 163 -9.15 18.41 -6.70
CA CYS A 163 -10.06 17.57 -5.90
C CYS A 163 -9.69 17.53 -4.40
N GLY A 164 -8.87 18.45 -3.90
CA GLY A 164 -8.55 18.56 -2.47
C GLY A 164 -7.43 17.66 -1.96
N LYS A 165 -6.74 16.86 -2.80
CA LYS A 165 -5.66 15.95 -2.38
C LYS A 165 -4.53 16.66 -1.63
N THR A 166 -3.95 17.70 -2.22
CA THR A 166 -2.89 18.52 -1.59
C THR A 166 -3.41 19.20 -0.32
N THR A 167 -4.69 19.60 -0.27
CA THR A 167 -5.29 20.15 0.96
C THR A 167 -5.29 19.09 2.08
N VAL A 168 -5.66 17.84 1.77
CA VAL A 168 -5.61 16.75 2.76
C VAL A 168 -4.18 16.49 3.21
N LEU A 169 -3.18 16.44 2.31
CA LEU A 169 -1.79 16.30 2.71
C LEU A 169 -1.31 17.46 3.61
N ASN A 170 -1.74 18.69 3.33
CA ASN A 170 -1.44 19.85 4.18
C ASN A 170 -2.07 19.73 5.56
N MET A 171 -3.27 19.16 5.68
CA MET A 171 -3.91 18.86 6.97
C MET A 171 -3.21 17.71 7.71
N LEU A 172 -2.78 16.67 7.00
CA LEU A 172 -2.06 15.55 7.57
C LEU A 172 -0.67 15.94 8.08
N ARG A 173 -0.02 16.92 7.46
CA ARG A 173 1.33 17.35 7.85
C ARG A 173 1.47 17.69 9.34
N PRO A 174 0.65 18.57 9.95
CA PRO A 174 0.73 18.85 11.37
C PRO A 174 0.15 17.74 12.27
N LEU A 175 -0.70 16.83 11.73
CA LEU A 175 -1.33 15.75 12.48
C LEU A 175 -0.47 14.51 12.64
N THR A 176 0.44 14.23 11.70
CA THR A 176 1.17 12.97 11.62
C THR A 176 2.54 13.06 12.30
N TYR A 177 3.03 11.91 12.76
CA TYR A 177 4.32 11.80 13.42
C TYR A 177 5.47 12.11 12.46
N LEU A 178 6.32 13.09 12.78
CA LEU A 178 7.52 13.48 12.02
C LEU A 178 7.23 13.55 10.50
N ALA A 179 6.21 14.31 10.11
CA ALA A 179 5.80 14.43 8.71
C ALA A 179 6.95 14.93 7.81
N LEU A 180 7.28 14.17 6.78
CA LEU A 180 8.25 14.52 5.73
C LEU A 180 7.52 14.69 4.40
N PRO A 181 7.17 15.95 4.00
CA PRO A 181 6.65 16.22 2.68
C PRO A 181 7.70 15.91 1.60
N ALA A 182 7.30 15.17 0.57
CA ALA A 182 8.16 14.75 -0.53
C ALA A 182 7.45 14.95 -1.87
N ALA A 183 7.77 16.00 -2.59
CA ALA A 183 7.29 16.24 -3.94
C ALA A 183 8.18 15.55 -5.01
N ASN A 184 9.47 15.40 -4.71
CA ASN A 184 10.44 14.72 -5.56
C ASN A 184 11.51 14.08 -4.68
N ILE A 185 11.39 12.78 -4.44
CA ILE A 185 12.33 12.05 -3.60
C ILE A 185 12.93 10.87 -4.37
N SER A 186 14.26 10.74 -4.32
CA SER A 186 14.94 9.60 -4.92
C SER A 186 14.74 8.33 -4.08
N PRO A 187 14.80 7.13 -4.70
CA PRO A 187 14.74 5.87 -3.95
C PRO A 187 15.74 5.77 -2.81
N ALA A 188 16.98 6.24 -3.05
CA ALA A 188 18.02 6.29 -2.02
C ALA A 188 17.68 7.27 -0.89
N GLY A 189 17.08 8.41 -1.21
CA GLY A 189 16.60 9.37 -0.22
C GLY A 189 15.52 8.77 0.68
N VAL A 190 14.59 7.97 0.12
CA VAL A 190 13.48 7.37 0.87
C VAL A 190 13.99 6.43 1.96
N PHE A 191 14.73 5.37 1.62
CA PHE A 191 15.11 4.39 2.63
C PHE A 191 16.11 4.95 3.65
N ARG A 192 17.01 5.88 3.25
CA ARG A 192 17.91 6.56 4.20
C ARG A 192 17.16 7.52 5.13
N ALA A 193 16.14 8.22 4.64
CA ALA A 193 15.30 9.07 5.47
C ALA A 193 14.50 8.22 6.48
N ILE A 194 13.94 7.09 6.04
CA ILE A 194 13.22 6.15 6.91
C ILE A 194 14.15 5.64 8.01
N GLU A 195 15.33 5.13 7.64
CA GLU A 195 16.31 4.59 8.59
C GLU A 195 16.76 5.64 9.61
N LYS A 196 17.06 6.87 9.16
CA LYS A 196 17.61 7.91 10.01
C LYS A 196 16.58 8.60 10.91
N TRP A 197 15.36 8.82 10.39
CA TRP A 197 14.38 9.70 11.04
C TRP A 197 13.08 9.03 11.41
N HIS A 198 12.77 7.86 10.85
CA HIS A 198 11.49 7.16 11.00
C HIS A 198 10.27 8.08 10.75
N PRO A 199 10.25 8.83 9.65
CA PRO A 199 9.22 9.82 9.38
C PRO A 199 7.95 9.21 8.83
N THR A 200 6.86 9.98 8.89
CA THR A 200 5.70 9.77 8.04
C THR A 200 5.94 10.46 6.70
N LEU A 201 5.99 9.70 5.60
CA LEU A 201 6.18 10.25 4.26
C LEU A 201 4.85 10.79 3.71
N LEU A 202 4.85 12.03 3.25
CA LEU A 202 3.71 12.66 2.57
C LEU A 202 4.10 12.97 1.12
N ILE A 203 3.73 12.07 0.20
CA ILE A 203 4.14 12.12 -1.20
C ILE A 203 3.04 12.77 -2.04
N ASP A 204 3.30 13.96 -2.60
CA ASP A 204 2.39 14.60 -3.55
C ASP A 204 2.84 14.36 -5.00
N GLU A 205 1.89 14.47 -5.95
CA GLU A 205 2.12 14.30 -7.38
C GLU A 205 2.82 12.98 -7.76
N ALA A 206 2.50 11.89 -7.05
CA ALA A 206 3.13 10.59 -7.24
C ALA A 206 2.95 10.00 -8.66
N ASP A 207 1.95 10.46 -9.41
CA ASP A 207 1.73 10.08 -10.81
C ASP A 207 2.88 10.47 -11.73
N THR A 208 3.69 11.49 -11.37
CA THR A 208 4.82 11.95 -12.18
C THR A 208 6.02 11.03 -12.10
N PHE A 209 6.27 10.39 -10.94
CA PHE A 209 7.48 9.59 -10.73
C PHE A 209 7.24 8.09 -10.49
N PHE A 210 6.02 7.64 -10.19
CA PHE A 210 5.73 6.20 -10.14
C PHE A 210 5.81 5.51 -11.49
N LYS A 211 5.61 6.25 -12.59
CA LYS A 211 5.67 5.69 -13.95
C LYS A 211 7.06 5.19 -14.31
N GLU A 212 8.09 5.90 -13.85
CA GLU A 212 9.48 5.71 -14.28
C GLU A 212 10.35 5.06 -13.19
N ASN A 213 9.84 4.94 -11.95
CA ASN A 213 10.66 4.51 -10.82
C ASN A 213 10.14 3.23 -10.16
N GLU A 214 10.50 2.09 -10.76
CA GLU A 214 10.15 0.77 -10.22
C GLU A 214 10.82 0.50 -8.86
N GLN A 215 12.03 1.02 -8.67
CA GLN A 215 12.77 0.88 -7.41
C GLN A 215 12.04 1.57 -6.25
N LEU A 216 11.51 2.79 -6.46
CA LEU A 216 10.71 3.48 -5.46
C LEU A 216 9.45 2.70 -5.09
N ARG A 217 8.75 2.15 -6.10
CA ARG A 217 7.58 1.28 -5.87
C ARG A 217 7.95 0.05 -5.04
N GLY A 218 9.10 -0.57 -5.33
CA GLY A 218 9.62 -1.70 -4.56
C GLY A 218 9.86 -1.36 -3.08
N ILE A 219 10.48 -0.22 -2.79
CA ILE A 219 10.73 0.27 -1.44
C ILE A 219 9.40 0.53 -0.71
N LEU A 220 8.46 1.21 -1.34
CA LEU A 220 7.16 1.50 -0.74
C LEU A 220 6.33 0.23 -0.52
N ASN A 221 6.41 -0.76 -1.39
CA ASN A 221 5.76 -2.06 -1.20
C ASN A 221 6.37 -2.83 -0.02
N SER A 222 7.71 -2.89 0.06
CA SER A 222 8.45 -3.56 1.14
C SER A 222 8.11 -2.95 2.50
N GLY A 223 8.09 -1.63 2.60
CA GLY A 223 7.86 -0.92 3.86
C GLY A 223 6.43 -0.97 4.41
N HIS A 224 5.51 -1.68 3.77
CA HIS A 224 4.16 -1.95 4.29
C HIS A 224 4.19 -2.84 5.54
N SER A 225 5.17 -3.72 5.63
CA SER A 225 5.36 -4.62 6.77
C SER A 225 6.60 -4.25 7.58
N LYS A 226 6.54 -4.45 8.90
CA LYS A 226 7.63 -4.20 9.85
C LYS A 226 8.92 -4.96 9.53
N VAL A 227 8.80 -6.07 8.78
CA VAL A 227 9.94 -6.87 8.30
C VAL A 227 10.42 -6.46 6.90
N GLY A 228 10.04 -5.29 6.42
CA GLY A 228 10.44 -4.77 5.12
C GLY A 228 11.81 -4.11 5.15
N TYR A 229 12.74 -4.63 4.33
CA TYR A 229 14.09 -4.11 4.18
C TYR A 229 14.49 -4.01 2.72
N VAL A 230 15.45 -3.11 2.45
CA VAL A 230 16.21 -3.11 1.20
C VAL A 230 17.69 -3.23 1.53
N VAL A 231 18.40 -4.07 0.78
CA VAL A 231 19.85 -4.26 0.96
C VAL A 231 20.59 -3.41 -0.07
N ARG A 232 21.58 -2.66 0.39
CA ARG A 232 22.48 -1.84 -0.44
C ARG A 232 23.90 -1.99 0.05
N CYS A 233 24.85 -1.95 -0.87
CA CYS A 233 26.27 -1.91 -0.51
C CYS A 233 26.65 -0.47 -0.14
N GLU A 234 27.35 -0.30 0.98
CA GLU A 234 27.84 0.99 1.48
C GLU A 234 29.35 0.97 1.78
N GLY A 235 29.93 2.16 1.88
CA GLY A 235 31.33 2.33 2.18
C GLY A 235 32.27 1.93 1.06
N LYS A 236 33.58 2.06 1.33
CA LYS A 236 34.65 1.74 0.35
C LYS A 236 34.79 0.26 0.06
N ASN A 237 34.35 -0.60 1.00
CA ASN A 237 34.45 -2.06 0.90
C ASN A 237 33.17 -2.70 0.33
N TYR A 238 32.17 -1.90 -0.08
CA TYR A 238 30.90 -2.40 -0.61
C TYR A 238 30.18 -3.38 0.34
N GLU A 239 30.23 -3.12 1.64
CA GLU A 239 29.59 -3.96 2.64
C GLU A 239 28.06 -3.91 2.48
N PRO A 240 27.35 -5.04 2.51
CA PRO A 240 25.90 -5.07 2.44
C PRO A 240 25.30 -4.53 3.73
N HIS A 241 24.45 -3.50 3.60
CA HIS A 241 23.67 -2.90 4.69
C HIS A 241 22.18 -3.06 4.42
N ALA A 242 21.42 -3.52 5.42
CA ALA A 242 19.98 -3.69 5.36
C ALA A 242 19.29 -2.46 5.94
N PHE A 243 18.68 -1.64 5.09
CA PHE A 243 17.92 -0.47 5.49
C PHE A 243 16.47 -0.84 5.72
N SER A 244 15.91 -0.44 6.86
CA SER A 244 14.46 -0.54 7.08
C SER A 244 13.71 0.34 6.09
N THR A 245 12.62 -0.20 5.56
CA THR A 245 11.68 0.54 4.70
C THR A 245 10.33 0.78 5.38
N TYR A 246 10.18 0.29 6.63
CA TYR A 246 8.93 0.37 7.37
C TYR A 246 8.62 1.79 7.80
N ALA A 247 7.58 2.37 7.23
CA ALA A 247 7.14 3.73 7.53
C ALA A 247 5.65 3.91 7.19
N ALA A 248 5.00 4.86 7.84
CA ALA A 248 3.70 5.35 7.41
C ALA A 248 3.88 6.23 6.16
N VAL A 249 3.04 6.03 5.13
CA VAL A 249 3.14 6.75 3.87
C VAL A 249 1.76 7.18 3.38
N ALA A 250 1.55 8.48 3.17
CA ALA A 250 0.41 9.02 2.43
C ALA A 250 0.86 9.38 1.00
N ILE A 251 0.04 9.04 0.02
CA ILE A 251 0.34 9.19 -1.40
C ILE A 251 -0.80 9.91 -2.08
N ALA A 252 -0.55 11.06 -2.71
CA ALA A 252 -1.52 11.77 -3.53
C ALA A 252 -1.15 11.69 -5.00
N LEU A 253 -2.13 11.30 -5.85
CA LEU A 253 -1.92 11.16 -7.29
C LEU A 253 -3.21 11.42 -8.08
N ILE A 254 -3.06 11.68 -9.38
CA ILE A 254 -4.16 11.69 -10.34
C ILE A 254 -4.21 10.31 -11.00
N GLY A 255 -5.42 9.74 -11.11
CA GLY A 255 -5.61 8.38 -11.62
C GLY A 255 -5.56 7.32 -10.52
N THR A 256 -5.00 6.16 -10.82
CA THR A 256 -4.97 4.97 -9.96
C THR A 256 -3.55 4.61 -9.53
N LEU A 257 -3.43 3.99 -8.36
CA LEU A 257 -2.18 3.41 -7.89
C LEU A 257 -1.75 2.20 -8.76
N PRO A 258 -0.44 1.91 -8.83
CA PRO A 258 0.01 0.58 -9.24
C PRO A 258 -0.63 -0.50 -8.37
N SER A 259 -1.07 -1.61 -8.99
CA SER A 259 -1.86 -2.66 -8.30
C SER A 259 -1.24 -3.16 -6.99
N THR A 260 0.10 -3.32 -6.97
CA THR A 260 0.80 -3.79 -5.77
C THR A 260 0.79 -2.79 -4.61
N LEU A 261 0.77 -1.49 -4.88
CA LEU A 261 0.61 -0.44 -3.86
C LEU A 261 -0.86 -0.28 -3.47
N ASP A 262 -1.76 -0.41 -4.45
CA ASP A 262 -3.20 -0.35 -4.25
C ASP A 262 -3.68 -1.43 -3.26
N ASP A 263 -3.18 -2.68 -3.39
CA ASP A 263 -3.45 -3.79 -2.46
C ASP A 263 -3.00 -3.51 -1.01
N ARG A 264 -2.07 -2.58 -0.83
CA ARG A 264 -1.48 -2.19 0.46
C ARG A 264 -1.98 -0.85 0.97
N ALA A 265 -3.05 -0.33 0.37
CA ALA A 265 -3.53 1.02 0.64
C ALA A 265 -5.00 1.05 1.07
N ILE A 266 -5.29 2.01 1.95
CA ILE A 266 -6.63 2.53 2.17
C ILE A 266 -6.80 3.68 1.18
N VAL A 267 -7.67 3.51 0.19
CA VAL A 267 -7.81 4.43 -0.93
C VAL A 267 -8.99 5.38 -0.71
N LEU A 268 -8.68 6.67 -0.62
CA LEU A 268 -9.64 7.75 -0.54
C LEU A 268 -9.80 8.40 -1.92
N ARG A 269 -10.91 8.09 -2.60
CA ARG A 269 -11.23 8.63 -3.92
C ARG A 269 -11.83 10.02 -3.78
N MET A 270 -10.96 11.03 -3.91
CA MET A 270 -11.31 12.43 -3.73
C MET A 270 -12.07 12.96 -4.96
N ARG A 271 -13.08 13.75 -4.71
CA ARG A 271 -13.86 14.46 -5.75
C ARG A 271 -13.83 15.96 -5.54
N ARG A 272 -14.17 16.71 -6.58
CA ARG A 272 -14.36 18.14 -6.43
C ARG A 272 -15.59 18.41 -5.56
N ALA A 273 -15.51 19.49 -4.79
CA ALA A 273 -16.70 20.04 -4.15
C ALA A 273 -17.73 20.43 -5.20
N ASP A 274 -18.99 20.14 -4.92
CA ASP A 274 -20.09 20.61 -5.76
C ASP A 274 -20.19 22.14 -5.72
N ARG A 275 -20.73 22.74 -6.78
CA ARG A 275 -20.92 24.21 -6.80
C ARG A 275 -21.82 24.63 -5.65
N GLY A 276 -21.34 25.56 -4.83
CA GLY A 276 -22.05 26.05 -3.65
C GLY A 276 -21.70 25.34 -2.33
N THR A 277 -20.93 24.25 -2.36
CA THR A 277 -20.42 23.65 -1.12
C THR A 277 -19.43 24.60 -0.46
N LEU A 278 -19.71 24.96 0.78
CA LEU A 278 -18.81 25.77 1.59
C LEU A 278 -17.67 24.89 2.10
N ILE A 279 -16.46 25.20 1.67
CA ILE A 279 -15.23 24.54 2.10
C ILE A 279 -14.35 25.57 2.79
N ASP A 280 -13.97 25.29 4.04
CA ASP A 280 -13.06 26.13 4.80
C ASP A 280 -11.67 26.13 4.18
N ARG A 281 -11.06 27.30 4.04
CA ARG A 281 -9.71 27.41 3.50
C ARG A 281 -8.67 26.99 4.52
N TRP A 282 -7.65 26.28 4.05
CA TRP A 282 -6.46 26.04 4.86
C TRP A 282 -5.75 27.33 5.18
N SER A 283 -5.47 27.59 6.44
CA SER A 283 -4.83 28.81 6.93
C SER A 283 -3.83 28.47 8.04
N ARG A 284 -2.98 29.44 8.40
CA ARG A 284 -2.06 29.29 9.52
C ARG A 284 -2.78 29.04 10.85
N ALA A 285 -3.92 29.68 11.05
CA ALA A 285 -4.74 29.45 12.25
C ALA A 285 -5.26 28.00 12.29
N ALA A 286 -5.70 27.45 11.14
CA ALA A 286 -6.08 26.05 11.03
C ALA A 286 -4.88 25.13 11.31
N GLU A 287 -3.69 25.42 10.77
CA GLU A 287 -2.48 24.64 11.02
C GLU A 287 -2.14 24.60 12.51
N ASN A 288 -2.18 25.74 13.22
CA ASN A 288 -1.94 25.80 14.66
C ASN A 288 -2.97 24.95 15.44
N HIS A 289 -4.23 24.96 15.02
CA HIS A 289 -5.27 24.15 15.64
C HIS A 289 -4.99 22.65 15.46
N PHE A 290 -4.57 22.24 14.27
CA PHE A 290 -4.18 20.85 13.98
C PHE A 290 -2.92 20.42 14.75
N GLN A 291 -1.99 21.33 15.07
CA GLN A 291 -0.86 21.03 15.94
C GLN A 291 -1.31 20.72 17.39
N ILE A 292 -2.37 21.33 17.86
CA ILE A 292 -2.97 20.99 19.17
C ILE A 292 -3.55 19.59 19.14
N PHE A 293 -4.24 19.20 18.06
CA PHE A 293 -4.69 17.83 17.89
C PHE A 293 -3.53 16.83 17.90
N ALA A 294 -2.41 17.15 17.25
CA ALA A 294 -1.23 16.29 17.27
C ALA A 294 -0.67 16.09 18.69
N GLN A 295 -0.64 17.13 19.52
CA GLN A 295 -0.23 17.01 20.94
C GLN A 295 -1.18 16.08 21.72
N LYS A 296 -2.50 16.22 21.50
CA LYS A 296 -3.51 15.35 22.10
C LYS A 296 -3.39 13.89 21.60
N ILE A 297 -3.10 13.69 20.29
CA ILE A 297 -2.86 12.35 19.73
C ILE A 297 -1.66 11.70 20.39
N VAL A 298 -0.53 12.42 20.53
CA VAL A 298 0.67 11.89 21.20
C VAL A 298 0.33 11.43 22.61
N ARG A 299 -0.36 12.26 23.39
CA ARG A 299 -0.76 11.92 24.76
C ARG A 299 -1.65 10.67 24.77
N TRP A 300 -2.66 10.64 23.93
CA TRP A 300 -3.59 9.51 23.87
C TRP A 300 -2.87 8.20 23.47
N VAL A 301 -1.98 8.25 22.49
CA VAL A 301 -1.20 7.09 22.05
C VAL A 301 -0.24 6.62 23.15
N ASP A 302 0.42 7.55 23.84
CA ASP A 302 1.32 7.19 24.95
C ASP A 302 0.58 6.52 26.11
N ASP A 303 -0.64 7.00 26.44
CA ASP A 303 -1.49 6.42 27.48
C ASP A 303 -2.03 5.01 27.09
N HIS A 304 -2.13 4.70 25.78
CA HIS A 304 -2.71 3.44 25.26
C HIS A 304 -1.71 2.53 24.56
N ARG A 305 -0.40 2.82 24.62
CA ARG A 305 0.63 2.11 23.84
C ARG A 305 0.60 0.60 24.05
N SER A 306 0.63 0.13 25.30
CA SER A 306 0.60 -1.31 25.63
C SER A 306 -0.69 -1.96 25.15
N ALA A 307 -1.83 -1.29 25.32
CA ALA A 307 -3.11 -1.80 24.85
C ALA A 307 -3.17 -1.89 23.31
N LEU A 308 -2.51 -0.97 22.59
CA LEU A 308 -2.39 -1.02 21.12
C LEU A 308 -1.49 -2.17 20.65
N GLU A 309 -0.43 -2.48 21.38
CA GLU A 309 0.49 -3.59 21.07
C GLU A 309 -0.19 -4.96 21.26
N GLU A 310 -1.09 -5.07 22.24
CA GLU A 310 -1.82 -6.30 22.55
C GLU A 310 -3.17 -6.43 21.84
N ALA A 311 -3.60 -5.39 21.12
CA ALA A 311 -4.92 -5.33 20.53
C ALA A 311 -5.13 -6.35 19.40
N ASP A 312 -6.20 -7.13 19.51
CA ASP A 312 -6.72 -8.02 18.47
C ASP A 312 -8.17 -7.64 18.13
N PRO A 313 -8.38 -6.69 17.22
CA PRO A 313 -9.72 -6.21 16.91
C PRO A 313 -10.52 -7.21 16.09
N ASP A 314 -11.83 -7.24 16.30
CA ASP A 314 -12.76 -7.97 15.44
C ASP A 314 -12.82 -7.36 14.04
N ILE A 315 -12.34 -8.10 13.05
CA ILE A 315 -12.25 -7.68 11.66
C ILE A 315 -13.50 -8.11 10.90
N PRO A 316 -14.16 -7.19 10.13
CA PRO A 316 -15.32 -7.57 9.33
C PRO A 316 -15.01 -8.70 8.34
N LYS A 317 -15.78 -9.79 8.40
CA LYS A 317 -15.59 -11.01 7.57
C LYS A 317 -15.76 -10.77 6.06
N LEU A 318 -16.31 -9.64 5.65
CA LEU A 318 -16.49 -9.26 4.26
C LEU A 318 -15.24 -8.61 3.63
N LEU A 319 -14.21 -8.32 4.43
CA LEU A 319 -12.92 -7.84 3.93
C LEU A 319 -12.11 -9.04 3.43
N ASP A 320 -11.43 -8.87 2.30
CA ASP A 320 -10.39 -9.80 1.88
C ASP A 320 -9.16 -9.72 2.81
N ASP A 321 -8.25 -10.69 2.72
CA ASP A 321 -7.08 -10.80 3.61
C ASP A 321 -6.21 -9.53 3.59
N ARG A 322 -6.03 -8.89 2.43
CA ARG A 322 -5.24 -7.67 2.29
C ARG A 322 -5.92 -6.46 2.92
N ALA A 323 -7.22 -6.32 2.70
CA ALA A 323 -8.00 -5.27 3.34
C ALA A 323 -8.06 -5.48 4.86
N ALA A 324 -8.21 -6.72 5.32
CA ALA A 324 -8.17 -7.08 6.73
C ALA A 324 -6.84 -6.67 7.39
N ASP A 325 -5.71 -6.99 6.77
CA ASP A 325 -4.38 -6.58 7.22
C ASP A 325 -4.24 -5.05 7.29
N ASN A 326 -4.69 -4.33 6.25
CA ASN A 326 -4.62 -2.88 6.18
C ASN A 326 -5.48 -2.20 7.27
N TRP A 327 -6.63 -2.76 7.60
CA TRP A 327 -7.55 -2.17 8.55
C TRP A 327 -7.31 -2.59 10.01
N ARG A 328 -6.57 -3.65 10.26
CA ARG A 328 -6.36 -4.19 11.61
C ARG A 328 -5.91 -3.11 12.61
N CYS A 329 -4.84 -2.38 12.31
CA CYS A 329 -4.32 -1.34 13.21
C CYS A 329 -5.30 -0.18 13.41
N LEU A 330 -6.07 0.21 12.39
CA LEU A 330 -7.06 1.28 12.50
C LEU A 330 -8.28 0.84 13.31
N LEU A 331 -8.70 -0.41 13.17
CA LEU A 331 -9.78 -1.00 13.96
C LEU A 331 -9.38 -1.12 15.44
N ALA A 332 -8.12 -1.47 15.73
CA ALA A 332 -7.58 -1.49 17.09
C ALA A 332 -7.63 -0.09 17.74
N ILE A 333 -7.16 0.94 17.03
CA ILE A 333 -7.22 2.34 17.46
C ILE A 333 -8.67 2.75 17.73
N ALA A 334 -9.59 2.43 16.81
CA ALA A 334 -11.01 2.75 16.96
C ALA A 334 -11.64 2.03 18.16
N GLY A 335 -11.25 0.76 18.39
CA GLY A 335 -11.69 -0.03 19.54
C GLY A 335 -11.34 0.62 20.88
N LEU A 336 -10.10 1.07 21.01
CA LEU A 336 -9.60 1.75 22.21
C LEU A 336 -10.14 3.17 22.39
N ALA A 337 -10.42 3.88 21.30
CA ALA A 337 -11.07 5.20 21.36
C ALA A 337 -12.47 5.13 21.95
N GLY A 338 -13.18 4.04 21.72
CA GLY A 338 -14.52 3.80 22.26
C GLY A 338 -15.61 4.65 21.57
N GLY A 339 -16.74 4.82 22.26
CA GLY A 339 -17.90 5.51 21.71
C GLY A 339 -18.39 4.89 20.39
N ASP A 340 -18.65 5.69 19.40
CA ASP A 340 -19.10 5.25 18.06
C ASP A 340 -17.96 4.78 17.13
N TRP A 341 -16.71 4.99 17.51
CA TRP A 341 -15.56 4.73 16.62
C TRP A 341 -15.41 3.28 16.17
N PRO A 342 -15.65 2.26 17.01
CA PRO A 342 -15.60 0.87 16.54
C PRO A 342 -16.59 0.58 15.40
N ARG A 343 -17.82 1.14 15.47
CA ARG A 343 -18.84 1.00 14.42
C ARG A 343 -18.42 1.77 13.16
N ARG A 344 -18.06 3.07 13.32
CA ARG A 344 -17.67 3.95 12.21
C ARG A 344 -16.46 3.41 11.44
N ALA A 345 -15.44 2.87 12.14
CA ALA A 345 -14.26 2.28 11.52
C ALA A 345 -14.61 1.02 10.71
N ARG A 346 -15.50 0.15 11.20
CA ARG A 346 -15.99 -1.02 10.46
C ARG A 346 -16.78 -0.62 9.21
N GLU A 347 -17.65 0.36 9.32
CA GLU A 347 -18.42 0.91 8.19
C GLU A 347 -17.49 1.54 7.14
N ALA A 348 -16.50 2.32 7.57
CA ALA A 348 -15.47 2.88 6.69
C ALA A 348 -14.66 1.79 5.99
N ALA A 349 -14.23 0.76 6.73
CA ALA A 349 -13.48 -0.37 6.18
C ALA A 349 -14.27 -1.09 5.07
N LEU A 350 -15.54 -1.41 5.33
CA LEU A 350 -16.41 -2.06 4.36
C LEU A 350 -16.68 -1.14 3.16
N THR A 351 -17.05 0.12 3.41
CA THR A 351 -17.42 1.05 2.35
C THR A 351 -16.26 1.33 1.40
N LEU A 352 -15.07 1.65 1.94
CA LEU A 352 -13.90 1.99 1.13
C LEU A 352 -13.33 0.76 0.38
N SER A 353 -13.41 -0.44 0.99
CA SER A 353 -12.95 -1.68 0.34
C SER A 353 -13.95 -2.19 -0.72
N MET A 354 -15.27 -2.08 -0.45
CA MET A 354 -16.31 -2.48 -1.42
C MET A 354 -16.36 -1.57 -2.64
N HIS A 355 -16.08 -0.28 -2.51
CA HIS A 355 -16.00 0.61 -3.67
C HIS A 355 -14.93 0.13 -4.66
N ARG A 356 -13.83 -0.38 -4.16
CA ARG A 356 -12.78 -0.98 -4.98
C ARG A 356 -13.27 -2.22 -5.72
N ALA A 357 -13.91 -3.15 -5.00
CA ALA A 357 -14.43 -4.38 -5.60
C ALA A 357 -15.51 -4.10 -6.67
N ARG A 358 -16.37 -3.10 -6.43
CA ARG A 358 -17.40 -2.66 -7.40
C ARG A 358 -16.78 -2.04 -8.64
N GLU A 359 -15.81 -1.14 -8.50
CA GLU A 359 -15.14 -0.54 -9.66
C GLU A 359 -14.41 -1.58 -10.51
N ASP A 360 -13.73 -2.55 -9.89
CA ASP A 360 -13.11 -3.64 -10.63
C ASP A 360 -14.16 -4.50 -11.35
N GLN A 361 -15.31 -4.73 -10.74
CA GLN A 361 -16.43 -5.45 -11.37
C GLN A 361 -17.07 -4.62 -12.49
N ASP A 362 -17.29 -3.34 -12.30
CA ASP A 362 -17.82 -2.43 -13.32
C ASP A 362 -16.90 -2.35 -14.54
N HIS A 363 -15.60 -2.25 -14.32
CA HIS A 363 -14.61 -2.28 -15.40
C HIS A 363 -14.58 -3.63 -16.12
N SER A 364 -14.70 -4.74 -15.40
CA SER A 364 -14.74 -6.06 -16.00
C SER A 364 -15.99 -6.25 -16.86
N THR A 365 -17.15 -5.77 -16.39
CA THR A 365 -18.42 -5.82 -17.17
C THR A 365 -18.37 -4.89 -18.38
N MET A 366 -17.81 -3.68 -18.22
CA MET A 366 -17.55 -2.74 -19.32
C MET A 366 -16.65 -3.38 -20.38
N LEU A 367 -15.58 -4.06 -19.95
CA LEU A 367 -14.68 -4.78 -20.84
C LEU A 367 -15.42 -5.85 -21.64
N LEU A 368 -16.31 -6.63 -21.00
CA LEU A 368 -17.12 -7.63 -21.71
C LEU A 368 -18.00 -6.99 -22.80
N SER A 369 -18.62 -5.84 -22.50
CA SER A 369 -19.44 -5.12 -23.49
C SER A 369 -18.60 -4.67 -24.68
N ASP A 370 -17.42 -4.08 -24.42
CA ASP A 370 -16.52 -3.60 -25.48
C ASP A 370 -15.95 -4.76 -26.31
N LEU A 371 -15.61 -5.89 -25.67
CA LEU A 371 -15.15 -7.08 -26.38
C LEU A 371 -16.24 -7.68 -27.26
N ARG A 372 -17.52 -7.70 -26.81
CA ARG A 372 -18.64 -8.11 -27.60
C ARG A 372 -18.78 -7.24 -28.87
N ALA A 373 -18.63 -5.94 -28.75
CA ALA A 373 -18.64 -5.02 -29.88
C ALA A 373 -17.46 -5.27 -30.83
N ILE A 374 -16.24 -5.38 -30.32
CA ILE A 374 -15.02 -5.65 -31.09
C ILE A 374 -15.14 -6.98 -31.87
N PHE A 375 -15.65 -8.05 -31.25
CA PHE A 375 -15.83 -9.34 -31.93
C PHE A 375 -16.93 -9.28 -32.99
N LYS A 376 -17.97 -8.46 -32.83
CA LYS A 376 -19.01 -8.24 -33.85
C LYS A 376 -18.49 -7.46 -35.06
N GLU A 377 -17.60 -6.50 -34.86
CA GLU A 377 -17.02 -5.72 -35.96
C GLU A 377 -16.13 -6.54 -36.89
N VAL A 378 -15.51 -7.59 -36.38
CA VAL A 378 -14.63 -8.45 -37.15
C VAL A 378 -15.44 -9.62 -37.72
N SER A 379 -15.78 -9.52 -38.98
CA SER A 379 -16.54 -10.60 -39.68
C SER A 379 -15.85 -11.95 -39.54
N ASN A 380 -16.60 -12.98 -39.15
CA ASN A 380 -16.12 -14.35 -38.93
C ASN A 380 -14.97 -14.49 -37.88
N CYS A 381 -14.93 -13.61 -36.88
CA CYS A 381 -13.96 -13.71 -35.81
C CYS A 381 -14.30 -14.87 -34.89
N ASP A 382 -13.54 -15.96 -34.94
CA ASP A 382 -13.62 -17.06 -33.97
C ASP A 382 -12.57 -16.95 -32.84
N ARG A 383 -11.49 -16.23 -33.08
CA ARG A 383 -10.36 -16.00 -32.15
C ARG A 383 -9.65 -14.70 -32.42
N MET A 384 -9.03 -14.13 -31.40
CA MET A 384 -8.22 -12.89 -31.50
C MET A 384 -7.04 -12.95 -30.55
N THR A 385 -5.86 -12.40 -30.96
CA THR A 385 -4.70 -12.34 -30.07
C THR A 385 -4.93 -11.35 -28.94
N SER A 386 -4.33 -11.60 -27.77
CA SER A 386 -4.36 -10.65 -26.65
C SER A 386 -3.83 -9.28 -27.04
N LYS A 387 -2.82 -9.24 -27.94
CA LYS A 387 -2.23 -8.00 -28.45
C LYS A 387 -3.20 -7.21 -29.31
N ASP A 388 -3.93 -7.88 -30.22
CA ASP A 388 -4.90 -7.23 -31.09
C ASP A 388 -6.12 -6.72 -30.33
N ILE A 389 -6.57 -7.48 -29.32
CA ILE A 389 -7.62 -7.03 -28.40
C ILE A 389 -7.19 -5.74 -27.70
N CYS A 390 -6.00 -5.72 -27.08
CA CYS A 390 -5.50 -4.53 -26.40
C CYS A 390 -5.33 -3.33 -27.36
N ALA A 391 -4.86 -3.56 -28.59
CA ALA A 391 -4.71 -2.51 -29.59
C ALA A 391 -6.07 -1.91 -30.01
N ARG A 392 -7.13 -2.74 -30.11
CA ARG A 392 -8.49 -2.26 -30.42
C ARG A 392 -9.11 -1.53 -29.24
N LEU A 393 -8.98 -2.05 -28.03
CA LEU A 393 -9.43 -1.39 -26.81
C LEU A 393 -8.77 -0.01 -26.65
N ALA A 394 -7.47 0.12 -26.94
CA ALA A 394 -6.74 1.38 -26.87
C ALA A 394 -7.23 2.45 -27.87
N ARG A 395 -8.04 2.10 -28.86
CA ARG A 395 -8.66 3.05 -29.82
C ARG A 395 -10.00 3.60 -29.36
N LEU A 396 -10.56 3.08 -28.27
CA LEU A 396 -11.87 3.52 -27.76
C LEU A 396 -11.68 4.76 -26.88
N GLU A 397 -11.69 5.98 -27.51
CA GLU A 397 -11.37 7.26 -26.86
C GLU A 397 -12.25 7.58 -25.63
N HIS A 398 -13.52 7.11 -25.60
CA HIS A 398 -14.44 7.36 -24.48
C HIS A 398 -14.41 6.27 -23.41
N ARG A 399 -13.45 5.35 -23.50
CA ARG A 399 -13.26 4.24 -22.56
C ARG A 399 -11.95 4.41 -21.77
N PRO A 400 -11.80 3.74 -20.62
CA PRO A 400 -10.58 3.86 -19.80
C PRO A 400 -9.36 3.14 -20.40
N TRP A 401 -9.55 2.32 -21.46
CA TRP A 401 -8.51 1.44 -22.00
C TRP A 401 -7.29 2.14 -22.58
N PRO A 402 -7.40 3.31 -23.27
CA PRO A 402 -6.25 4.07 -23.77
C PRO A 402 -5.30 4.53 -22.63
N GLU A 403 -5.86 4.85 -21.48
CA GLU A 403 -5.15 5.35 -20.30
C GLU A 403 -5.39 4.48 -19.07
N TRP A 404 -5.52 3.16 -19.26
CA TRP A 404 -6.02 2.20 -18.30
C TRP A 404 -5.32 2.27 -16.94
N ARG A 405 -4.00 2.18 -16.92
CA ARG A 405 -3.20 2.36 -15.70
C ARG A 405 -1.94 3.15 -16.00
N ASN A 406 -1.64 4.12 -15.14
CA ASN A 406 -0.47 5.01 -15.29
C ASN A 406 -0.46 5.76 -16.63
N SER A 407 -1.63 6.20 -17.13
CA SER A 407 -1.81 6.85 -18.44
C SER A 407 -1.17 6.05 -19.59
N ARG A 408 -1.23 4.73 -19.52
CA ARG A 408 -0.78 3.80 -20.56
C ARG A 408 -1.94 2.91 -20.99
N PRO A 409 -1.97 2.48 -22.25
CA PRO A 409 -2.98 1.55 -22.73
C PRO A 409 -2.99 0.24 -21.97
N ILE A 410 -4.15 -0.40 -21.94
CA ILE A 410 -4.32 -1.73 -21.34
C ILE A 410 -3.38 -2.75 -21.98
N THR A 411 -2.74 -3.59 -21.15
CA THR A 411 -1.79 -4.61 -21.58
C THR A 411 -2.38 -6.02 -21.51
N PRO A 412 -1.82 -7.00 -22.25
CA PRO A 412 -2.29 -8.38 -22.21
C PRO A 412 -2.38 -9.02 -20.82
N PRO A 413 -1.41 -8.81 -19.88
CA PRO A 413 -1.56 -9.30 -18.52
C PRO A 413 -2.73 -8.64 -17.76
N GLN A 414 -2.95 -7.35 -17.93
CA GLN A 414 -4.05 -6.62 -17.29
C GLN A 414 -5.42 -7.06 -17.86
N LEU A 415 -5.49 -7.28 -19.16
CA LEU A 415 -6.66 -7.87 -19.82
C LEU A 415 -6.99 -9.25 -19.21
N ALA A 416 -5.99 -10.10 -19.02
CA ALA A 416 -6.17 -11.42 -18.42
C ALA A 416 -6.69 -11.33 -16.97
N VAL A 417 -6.21 -10.39 -16.18
CA VAL A 417 -6.68 -10.16 -14.79
C VAL A 417 -8.17 -9.78 -14.78
N LEU A 418 -8.61 -8.84 -15.62
CA LEU A 418 -10.00 -8.44 -15.70
C LEU A 418 -10.93 -9.58 -16.16
N LEU A 419 -10.47 -10.39 -17.11
CA LEU A 419 -11.24 -11.51 -17.64
C LEU A 419 -11.25 -12.73 -16.70
N SER A 420 -10.32 -12.82 -15.75
CA SER A 420 -10.30 -13.91 -14.76
C SER A 420 -11.53 -13.90 -13.86
N ALA A 421 -12.14 -12.73 -13.60
CA ALA A 421 -13.43 -12.61 -12.90
C ALA A 421 -14.55 -13.44 -13.54
N PHE A 422 -14.45 -13.67 -14.85
CA PHE A 422 -15.40 -14.50 -15.63
C PHE A 422 -14.85 -15.89 -15.94
N ARG A 423 -13.76 -16.30 -15.33
CA ARG A 423 -13.04 -17.57 -15.59
C ARG A 423 -12.57 -17.71 -17.04
N ILE A 424 -12.30 -16.58 -17.72
CA ILE A 424 -11.79 -16.53 -19.08
C ILE A 424 -10.29 -16.24 -19.01
N GLY A 425 -9.46 -17.18 -19.48
CA GLY A 425 -8.02 -17.06 -19.53
C GLY A 425 -7.44 -17.09 -20.94
N PRO A 426 -6.25 -16.47 -21.16
CA PRO A 426 -5.57 -16.54 -22.45
C PRO A 426 -5.04 -17.93 -22.73
N GLN A 427 -5.25 -18.42 -23.94
CA GLN A 427 -4.72 -19.69 -24.43
C GLN A 427 -3.82 -19.47 -25.64
N THR A 428 -3.05 -20.50 -26.02
CA THR A 428 -2.28 -20.45 -27.25
C THR A 428 -3.21 -20.67 -28.43
N ILE A 429 -3.32 -19.70 -29.32
CA ILE A 429 -4.14 -19.75 -30.54
C ILE A 429 -3.25 -19.65 -31.77
N ARG A 430 -3.70 -20.26 -32.87
CA ARG A 430 -3.04 -20.15 -34.17
C ARG A 430 -3.88 -19.23 -35.08
N ILE A 431 -3.18 -18.24 -35.67
CA ILE A 431 -3.76 -17.33 -36.66
C ILE A 431 -2.85 -17.38 -37.89
N GLY A 432 -3.35 -18.00 -38.97
CA GLY A 432 -2.52 -18.28 -40.14
C GLY A 432 -1.38 -19.24 -39.80
N ASN A 433 -0.13 -18.79 -40.03
CA ASN A 433 1.08 -19.54 -39.73
C ASN A 433 1.68 -19.24 -38.36
N ASP A 434 1.15 -18.24 -37.67
CA ASP A 434 1.69 -17.76 -36.39
C ASP A 434 0.91 -18.32 -35.18
N THR A 435 1.63 -18.52 -34.08
CA THR A 435 1.04 -18.87 -32.78
C THR A 435 1.23 -17.73 -31.77
N ALA A 436 0.18 -17.37 -31.07
CA ALA A 436 0.20 -16.29 -30.06
C ALA A 436 -0.72 -16.60 -28.89
N LYS A 437 -0.55 -15.89 -27.76
CA LYS A 437 -1.55 -15.87 -26.69
C LYS A 437 -2.77 -15.05 -27.12
N GLY A 438 -3.95 -15.62 -26.92
CA GLY A 438 -5.22 -14.98 -27.31
C GLY A 438 -6.42 -15.68 -26.72
N TYR A 439 -7.57 -15.36 -27.24
CA TYR A 439 -8.87 -15.82 -26.76
C TYR A 439 -9.71 -16.35 -27.90
N LEU A 440 -10.50 -17.40 -27.60
CA LEU A 440 -11.56 -17.86 -28.49
C LEU A 440 -12.85 -17.10 -28.17
N VAL A 441 -13.55 -16.61 -29.15
CA VAL A 441 -14.86 -15.93 -28.98
C VAL A 441 -15.89 -16.83 -28.29
N ALA A 442 -15.82 -18.14 -28.54
CA ALA A 442 -16.65 -19.10 -27.86
C ALA A 442 -16.53 -19.11 -26.34
N SER A 443 -15.36 -18.78 -25.79
CA SER A 443 -15.13 -18.73 -24.35
C SER A 443 -15.87 -17.58 -23.64
N PHE A 444 -16.39 -16.62 -24.40
CA PHE A 444 -17.12 -15.47 -23.85
C PHE A 444 -18.65 -15.66 -23.85
N ARG A 445 -19.18 -16.70 -24.45
CA ARG A 445 -20.64 -16.88 -24.65
C ARG A 445 -21.41 -16.84 -23.34
N ASP A 446 -20.96 -17.60 -22.34
CA ASP A 446 -21.61 -17.67 -21.02
C ASP A 446 -21.51 -16.36 -20.27
N ALA A 447 -20.35 -15.71 -20.33
CA ALA A 447 -20.14 -14.41 -19.73
C ALA A 447 -21.02 -13.33 -20.39
N PHE A 448 -21.11 -13.29 -21.72
CA PHE A 448 -21.99 -12.37 -22.41
C PHE A 448 -23.46 -12.60 -22.06
N ALA A 449 -23.88 -13.87 -21.96
CA ALA A 449 -25.27 -14.22 -21.63
C ALA A 449 -25.64 -13.87 -20.18
N SER A 450 -24.66 -14.01 -19.24
CA SER A 450 -24.89 -13.83 -17.81
C SER A 450 -24.75 -12.39 -17.35
N TYR A 451 -23.85 -11.61 -17.96
CA TYR A 451 -23.49 -10.28 -17.46
C TYR A 451 -23.88 -9.12 -18.37
N LEU A 452 -24.27 -9.41 -19.66
CA LEU A 452 -24.70 -8.37 -20.58
C LEU A 452 -26.15 -8.56 -20.93
N SER A 453 -26.97 -7.50 -20.80
CA SER A 453 -28.40 -7.52 -21.16
C SER A 453 -28.61 -7.92 -22.61
N LYS A 454 -29.73 -8.59 -22.90
CA LYS A 454 -30.13 -9.07 -24.24
C LYS A 454 -30.49 -7.95 -25.26
N GLY A 455 -30.23 -6.66 -24.92
CA GLY A 455 -30.80 -5.53 -25.66
C GLY A 455 -29.82 -4.40 -26.05
N GLU A 456 -28.49 -4.62 -26.04
CA GLU A 456 -27.53 -3.66 -26.64
C GLU A 456 -26.65 -4.29 -27.73
#